data_343ff260c8655ad12b9fadf295916c8f
#
_entry.id   343ff260c8655ad12b9fadf295916c8f
#
_cell.length_a   1.000
_cell.length_b   1.000
_cell.length_c   1.000
_cell.angle_alpha   90.00
_cell.angle_beta   90.00
_cell.angle_gamma   90.00
#
_symmetry.space_group_name_H-M   'P 1'
#
loop_
_entity.id
_entity.type
_entity.pdbx_description
1 polymer ?
#
loop_
_entity_poly.entity_id
_entity_poly.type
_entity_poly.pdbx_seq_one_letter_code
_entity_poly.pdbx_strand_id
1 'polypeptide(L)'
;MFARGETMAEQAQTAELERAIAALRGGGGTSGDGDRLSLPHWGDADWERLLDAAGFRRVAAGEAVILRGTPDRALCIVLGGEVEVMAHASDGLSFGRLARFGPGSVVGEQSFFDGGPRSAGAWAVRDCAIATLTPEQFSAFADANPGLGRDLLLALGRILAIRLRRTTAKTLG
;
A
#
# COMPACT_ATOMS: atom_id res chain seq x y z
N MET A 1 25.06 13.88 -32.11
CA MET A 1 24.70 13.51 -30.72
C MET A 1 23.18 13.61 -30.64
N PHE A 2 22.50 12.50 -30.95
CA PHE A 2 21.02 12.48 -31.04
C PHE A 2 20.49 12.14 -29.64
N ALA A 3 19.74 13.08 -29.05
CA ALA A 3 18.92 12.78 -27.90
C ALA A 3 17.88 11.73 -28.32
N ARG A 4 17.83 10.59 -27.63
CA ARG A 4 16.74 9.60 -27.78
C ARG A 4 15.45 10.30 -27.36
N GLY A 5 14.53 10.53 -28.28
CA GLY A 5 13.20 11.00 -27.97
C GLY A 5 12.50 9.90 -27.17
N GLU A 6 12.16 10.21 -25.93
CA GLU A 6 11.30 9.34 -25.11
C GLU A 6 9.96 9.16 -25.82
N THR A 7 9.48 7.94 -25.83
CA THR A 7 8.17 7.65 -26.43
C THR A 7 7.06 8.23 -25.56
N MET A 8 5.88 8.49 -26.15
CA MET A 8 4.69 8.95 -25.42
C MET A 8 4.34 8.03 -24.23
N ALA A 9 4.64 6.73 -24.35
CA ALA A 9 4.42 5.76 -23.29
C ALA A 9 5.40 5.93 -22.13
N GLU A 10 6.68 6.16 -22.39
CA GLU A 10 7.71 6.43 -21.39
C GLU A 10 7.43 7.72 -20.62
N GLN A 11 7.01 8.77 -21.33
CA GLN A 11 6.62 10.05 -20.72
C GLN A 11 5.39 9.87 -19.80
N ALA A 12 4.39 9.09 -20.22
CA ALA A 12 3.20 8.81 -19.41
C ALA A 12 3.56 8.01 -18.15
N GLN A 13 4.47 7.05 -18.25
CA GLN A 13 4.95 6.24 -17.15
C GLN A 13 5.76 7.07 -16.14
N THR A 14 6.65 7.93 -16.62
CA THR A 14 7.43 8.88 -15.80
C THR A 14 6.51 9.82 -15.02
N ALA A 15 5.53 10.41 -15.68
CA ALA A 15 4.56 11.31 -15.03
C ALA A 15 3.68 10.58 -14.00
N GLU A 16 3.39 9.30 -14.21
CA GLU A 16 2.64 8.49 -13.23
C GLU A 16 3.51 8.17 -11.99
N LEU A 17 4.78 7.84 -12.19
CA LEU A 17 5.75 7.62 -11.12
C LEU A 17 5.94 8.89 -10.28
N GLU A 18 6.14 10.04 -10.90
CA GLU A 18 6.26 11.33 -10.20
C GLU A 18 5.01 11.64 -9.35
N ARG A 19 3.81 11.40 -9.88
CA ARG A 19 2.56 11.57 -9.14
C ARG A 19 2.47 10.60 -7.95
N ALA A 20 2.89 9.35 -8.14
CA ALA A 20 2.92 8.35 -7.08
C ALA A 20 3.87 8.77 -5.94
N ILE A 21 5.08 9.21 -6.27
CA ILE A 21 6.06 9.71 -5.30
C ILE A 21 5.53 10.95 -4.57
N ALA A 22 4.96 11.90 -5.29
CA ALA A 22 4.34 13.08 -4.71
C ALA A 22 3.20 12.71 -3.72
N ALA A 23 2.38 11.73 -4.07
CA ALA A 23 1.31 11.22 -3.20
C ALA A 23 1.85 10.51 -1.95
N LEU A 24 2.96 9.77 -2.07
CA LEU A 24 3.63 9.10 -0.96
C LEU A 24 4.28 10.10 0.00
N ARG A 25 4.88 11.18 -0.52
CA ARG A 25 5.50 12.26 0.26
C ARG A 25 4.49 13.25 0.84
N GLY A 26 3.44 13.51 0.09
CA GLY A 26 2.54 14.66 0.33
C GLY A 26 1.58 14.56 1.50
N GLY A 27 1.49 13.43 2.23
CA GLY A 27 0.73 13.33 3.49
C GLY A 27 -0.73 13.83 3.49
N GLY A 28 -1.22 14.37 2.39
CA GLY A 28 -2.50 15.06 2.29
C GLY A 28 -3.63 14.16 1.79
N GLY A 29 -4.39 13.54 2.68
CA GLY A 29 -5.61 12.81 2.35
C GLY A 29 -6.45 12.56 3.59
N THR A 30 -7.75 12.41 3.41
CA THR A 30 -8.81 12.30 4.42
C THR A 30 -8.81 11.04 5.30
N SER A 31 -7.81 10.15 5.16
CA SER A 31 -7.60 9.05 6.09
C SER A 31 -6.87 9.54 7.33
N GLY A 32 -7.36 9.19 8.51
CA GLY A 32 -6.82 9.66 9.78
C GLY A 32 -5.30 9.46 9.89
N ASP A 33 -4.63 10.42 10.47
CA ASP A 33 -3.18 10.70 10.55
C ASP A 33 -2.24 9.55 11.01
N GLY A 34 -2.60 8.31 10.91
CA GLY A 34 -1.76 7.20 11.39
C GLY A 34 -1.67 6.00 10.46
N ASP A 35 -2.51 5.91 9.44
CA ASP A 35 -2.63 4.72 8.58
C ASP A 35 -1.83 4.81 7.27
N ARG A 36 -0.94 5.80 7.13
CA ARG A 36 -0.14 6.04 5.94
C ARG A 36 1.33 5.73 6.20
N LEU A 37 2.02 5.34 5.14
CA LEU A 37 3.48 5.29 5.16
C LEU A 37 4.03 6.68 5.44
N SER A 38 4.79 6.80 6.51
CA SER A 38 5.47 8.04 6.88
C SER A 38 6.96 7.75 6.95
N LEU A 39 7.67 8.18 5.93
CA LEU A 39 9.11 8.01 5.76
C LEU A 39 9.73 9.40 5.47
N PRO A 40 9.76 10.30 6.47
CA PRO A 40 10.07 11.71 6.28
C PRO A 40 11.51 11.97 5.80
N HIS A 41 12.39 10.99 5.97
CA HIS A 41 13.81 11.08 5.56
C HIS A 41 14.05 10.57 4.13
N TRP A 42 13.03 9.97 3.48
CA TRP A 42 13.16 9.45 2.13
C TRP A 42 13.04 10.57 1.11
N GLY A 43 14.03 10.62 0.21
CA GLY A 43 13.99 11.44 -1.01
C GLY A 43 13.29 10.71 -2.15
N ASP A 44 13.16 11.39 -3.30
CA ASP A 44 12.53 10.82 -4.50
C ASP A 44 13.25 9.54 -4.95
N ALA A 45 14.58 9.55 -4.97
CA ALA A 45 15.39 8.38 -5.35
C ALA A 45 15.17 7.15 -4.43
N ASP A 46 14.79 7.34 -3.16
CA ASP A 46 14.51 6.23 -2.25
C ASP A 46 13.14 5.61 -2.54
N TRP A 47 12.16 6.45 -2.87
CA TRP A 47 10.85 6.02 -3.34
C TRP A 47 10.94 5.33 -4.71
N GLU A 48 11.73 5.86 -5.65
CA GLU A 48 11.97 5.22 -6.94
C GLU A 48 12.51 3.79 -6.75
N ARG A 49 13.55 3.60 -5.90
CA ARG A 49 14.10 2.25 -5.62
C ARG A 49 13.04 1.29 -5.06
N LEU A 50 12.14 1.77 -4.20
CA LEU A 50 11.06 0.93 -3.68
C LEU A 50 10.06 0.58 -4.79
N LEU A 51 9.66 1.55 -5.60
CA LEU A 51 8.68 1.35 -6.67
C LEU A 51 9.24 0.49 -7.80
N ASP A 52 10.54 0.58 -8.10
CA ASP A 52 11.24 -0.28 -9.06
C ASP A 52 11.28 -1.75 -8.59
N ALA A 53 11.39 -1.98 -7.27
CA ALA A 53 11.34 -3.32 -6.70
C ALA A 53 9.92 -3.89 -6.63
N ALA A 54 8.90 -3.05 -6.65
CA ALA A 54 7.50 -3.43 -6.54
C ALA A 54 6.90 -3.73 -7.92
N GLY A 55 5.85 -4.58 -7.95
CA GLY A 55 4.97 -4.68 -9.10
C GLY A 55 3.99 -3.49 -9.13
N PHE A 56 3.52 -3.16 -10.32
CA PHE A 56 2.52 -2.12 -10.51
C PHE A 56 1.26 -2.70 -11.15
N ARG A 57 0.07 -2.30 -10.67
CA ARG A 57 -1.18 -2.64 -11.34
C ARG A 57 -2.22 -1.53 -11.21
N ARG A 58 -3.05 -1.41 -12.24
CA ARG A 58 -4.27 -0.62 -12.22
C ARG A 58 -5.45 -1.52 -11.87
N VAL A 59 -6.35 -1.01 -11.05
CA VAL A 59 -7.55 -1.71 -10.59
C VAL A 59 -8.73 -0.78 -10.84
N ALA A 60 -9.70 -1.22 -11.63
CA ALA A 60 -10.87 -0.41 -11.94
C ALA A 60 -11.81 -0.31 -10.74
N ALA A 61 -12.63 0.74 -10.71
CA ALA A 61 -13.67 0.91 -9.69
C ALA A 61 -14.57 -0.34 -9.59
N GLY A 62 -14.78 -0.82 -8.36
CA GLY A 62 -15.54 -2.04 -8.06
C GLY A 62 -14.74 -3.34 -8.14
N GLU A 63 -13.52 -3.34 -8.66
CA GLU A 63 -12.68 -4.54 -8.70
C GLU A 63 -11.98 -4.80 -7.36
N ALA A 64 -11.67 -6.08 -7.12
CA ALA A 64 -10.96 -6.49 -5.93
C ALA A 64 -9.45 -6.17 -6.02
N VAL A 65 -8.93 -5.46 -5.04
CA VAL A 65 -7.50 -5.28 -4.77
C VAL A 65 -6.96 -6.49 -4.03
N ILE A 66 -7.70 -6.97 -3.03
CA ILE A 66 -7.39 -8.14 -2.21
C ILE A 66 -8.66 -8.97 -2.03
N LEU A 67 -8.57 -10.29 -2.21
CA LEU A 67 -9.63 -11.23 -1.89
C LEU A 67 -9.34 -11.89 -0.54
N ARG A 68 -10.30 -11.82 0.39
CA ARG A 68 -10.21 -12.47 1.71
C ARG A 68 -9.99 -13.98 1.57
N GLY A 69 -9.17 -14.53 2.46
CA GLY A 69 -8.90 -15.97 2.55
C GLY A 69 -7.90 -16.48 1.51
N THR A 70 -7.47 -15.66 0.55
CA THR A 70 -6.42 -16.07 -0.39
C THR A 70 -5.05 -16.14 0.29
N PRO A 71 -4.15 -17.04 -0.18
CA PRO A 71 -2.81 -17.19 0.41
C PRO A 71 -1.81 -16.13 -0.08
N ASP A 72 -2.25 -15.16 -0.88
CA ASP A 72 -1.42 -14.07 -1.34
C ASP A 72 -0.90 -13.23 -0.17
N ARG A 73 0.38 -12.85 -0.20
CA ARG A 73 1.09 -12.18 0.89
C ARG A 73 1.65 -10.81 0.50
N ALA A 74 1.40 -10.34 -0.72
CA ALA A 74 1.94 -9.07 -1.15
C ALA A 74 1.37 -7.90 -0.32
N LEU A 75 2.24 -6.98 0.08
CA LEU A 75 1.86 -5.67 0.57
C LEU A 75 1.33 -4.84 -0.61
N CYS A 76 0.20 -4.18 -0.44
CA CYS A 76 -0.35 -3.27 -1.44
C CYS A 76 -0.22 -1.82 -0.94
N ILE A 77 0.44 -0.97 -1.71
CA ILE A 77 0.60 0.47 -1.45
C ILE A 77 -0.32 1.21 -2.42
N VAL A 78 -1.22 2.01 -1.90
CA VAL A 78 -2.13 2.82 -2.71
C VAL A 78 -1.37 4.05 -3.23
N LEU A 79 -1.16 4.13 -4.53
CA LEU A 79 -0.50 5.26 -5.19
C LEU A 79 -1.50 6.29 -5.69
N GLY A 80 -2.70 5.85 -6.07
CA GLY A 80 -3.79 6.71 -6.54
C GLY A 80 -5.14 6.04 -6.34
N GLY A 81 -6.21 6.81 -6.32
CA GLY A 81 -7.56 6.30 -6.10
C GLY A 81 -7.93 6.14 -4.63
N GLU A 82 -8.86 5.25 -4.33
CA GLU A 82 -9.35 4.96 -2.98
C GLU A 82 -9.75 3.49 -2.87
N VAL A 83 -9.29 2.82 -1.83
CA VAL A 83 -9.57 1.42 -1.52
C VAL A 83 -10.42 1.33 -0.26
N GLU A 84 -11.48 0.52 -0.29
CA GLU A 84 -12.32 0.20 0.86
C GLU A 84 -12.03 -1.22 1.34
N VAL A 85 -11.71 -1.35 2.62
CA VAL A 85 -11.46 -2.64 3.26
C VAL A 85 -12.71 -3.10 4.00
N MET A 86 -13.10 -4.35 3.75
CA MET A 86 -14.28 -4.98 4.33
C MET A 86 -13.91 -6.32 4.97
N ALA A 87 -14.51 -6.59 6.14
CA ALA A 87 -14.43 -7.89 6.79
C ALA A 87 -15.81 -8.32 7.26
N HIS A 88 -15.95 -9.59 7.62
CA HIS A 88 -17.16 -10.03 8.31
C HIS A 88 -17.27 -9.32 9.66
N ALA A 89 -18.46 -8.85 9.97
CA ALA A 89 -18.79 -8.42 11.32
C ALA A 89 -18.69 -9.60 12.29
N SER A 90 -18.64 -9.30 13.59
CA SER A 90 -18.51 -10.32 14.65
C SER A 90 -19.65 -11.32 14.68
N ASP A 91 -20.80 -11.01 14.04
CA ASP A 91 -21.94 -11.93 13.87
C ASP A 91 -21.68 -13.02 12.79
N GLY A 92 -20.60 -12.90 12.01
CA GLY A 92 -20.25 -13.81 10.92
C GLY A 92 -21.18 -13.76 9.70
N LEU A 93 -22.27 -13.00 9.75
CA LEU A 93 -23.34 -12.99 8.74
C LEU A 93 -23.36 -11.71 7.93
N SER A 94 -22.86 -10.61 8.46
CA SER A 94 -22.82 -9.33 7.79
C SER A 94 -21.39 -8.91 7.41
N PHE A 95 -21.28 -8.17 6.29
CA PHE A 95 -20.04 -7.51 5.90
C PHE A 95 -20.03 -6.10 6.47
N GLY A 96 -19.03 -5.81 7.29
CA GLY A 96 -18.79 -4.47 7.81
C GLY A 96 -17.64 -3.78 7.07
N ARG A 97 -17.84 -2.51 6.71
CA ARG A 97 -16.75 -1.66 6.25
C ARG A 97 -15.82 -1.37 7.42
N LEU A 98 -14.55 -1.73 7.28
CA LEU A 98 -13.52 -1.44 8.28
C LEU A 98 -12.97 -0.02 8.13
N ALA A 99 -12.54 0.34 6.92
CA ALA A 99 -11.93 1.63 6.63
C ALA A 99 -11.82 1.90 5.13
N ARG A 100 -11.57 3.17 4.78
CA ARG A 100 -11.15 3.61 3.45
C ARG A 100 -9.73 4.13 3.49
N PHE A 101 -8.99 3.83 2.44
CA PHE A 101 -7.58 4.10 2.31
C PHE A 101 -7.28 4.81 1.00
N GLY A 102 -6.72 6.00 1.09
CA GLY A 102 -6.27 6.79 -0.07
C GLY A 102 -4.77 6.65 -0.34
N PRO A 103 -4.24 7.47 -1.25
CA PRO A 103 -2.83 7.43 -1.62
C PRO A 103 -1.89 7.55 -0.43
N GLY A 104 -0.80 6.77 -0.42
CA GLY A 104 0.17 6.64 0.67
C GLY A 104 -0.24 5.64 1.76
N SER A 105 -1.45 5.09 1.72
CA SER A 105 -1.86 4.02 2.65
C SER A 105 -1.40 2.65 2.17
N VAL A 106 -1.32 1.70 3.11
CA VAL A 106 -1.00 0.30 2.82
C VAL A 106 -2.16 -0.60 3.23
N VAL A 107 -2.36 -1.70 2.49
CA VAL A 107 -3.29 -2.77 2.82
C VAL A 107 -2.62 -4.13 2.59
N GLY A 108 -3.08 -5.16 3.32
CA GLY A 108 -2.52 -6.51 3.24
C GLY A 108 -1.24 -6.72 4.07
N GLU A 109 -0.92 -5.78 4.96
CA GLU A 109 0.26 -5.81 5.83
C GLU A 109 0.25 -7.00 6.80
N GLN A 110 -0.91 -7.47 7.25
CA GLN A 110 -0.99 -8.59 8.18
C GLN A 110 -0.40 -9.85 7.54
N SER A 111 -0.95 -10.29 6.40
CA SER A 111 -0.47 -11.46 5.68
C SER A 111 0.98 -11.34 5.20
N PHE A 112 1.43 -10.12 4.94
CA PHE A 112 2.83 -9.84 4.60
C PHE A 112 3.76 -10.19 5.76
N PHE A 113 3.37 -9.88 7.01
CA PHE A 113 4.18 -10.12 8.20
C PHE A 113 4.01 -11.51 8.80
N ASP A 114 2.76 -11.99 8.94
CA ASP A 114 2.48 -13.24 9.66
C ASP A 114 2.43 -14.47 8.75
N GLY A 115 2.43 -14.27 7.43
CA GLY A 115 2.32 -15.35 6.45
C GLY A 115 0.96 -16.04 6.39
N GLY A 116 -0.03 -15.54 7.15
CA GLY A 116 -1.38 -16.05 7.15
C GLY A 116 -2.18 -15.68 5.89
N PRO A 117 -3.35 -16.28 5.68
CA PRO A 117 -4.25 -15.89 4.60
C PRO A 117 -4.79 -14.47 4.81
N ARG A 118 -5.27 -13.84 3.73
CA ARG A 118 -5.86 -12.52 3.80
C ARG A 118 -7.00 -12.43 4.80
N SER A 119 -6.86 -11.62 5.84
CA SER A 119 -7.85 -11.46 6.92
C SER A 119 -9.10 -10.71 6.49
N ALA A 120 -8.97 -9.81 5.51
CA ALA A 120 -10.04 -8.98 4.96
C ALA A 120 -9.94 -8.91 3.45
N GLY A 121 -11.03 -8.52 2.80
CA GLY A 121 -11.04 -8.14 1.40
C GLY A 121 -10.88 -6.63 1.24
N ALA A 122 -10.37 -6.21 0.08
CA ALA A 122 -10.21 -4.80 -0.26
C ALA A 122 -10.65 -4.57 -1.70
N TRP A 123 -11.45 -3.53 -1.95
CA TRP A 123 -12.00 -3.19 -3.25
C TRP A 123 -11.69 -1.74 -3.62
N ALA A 124 -11.50 -1.50 -4.90
CA ALA A 124 -11.33 -0.16 -5.43
C ALA A 124 -12.68 0.59 -5.42
N VAL A 125 -12.75 1.71 -4.69
CA VAL A 125 -13.94 2.60 -4.68
C VAL A 125 -14.00 3.44 -5.96
N ARG A 126 -12.84 3.75 -6.51
CA ARG A 126 -12.59 4.41 -7.80
C ARG A 126 -11.37 3.77 -8.44
N ASP A 127 -11.09 4.10 -9.69
CA ASP A 127 -9.89 3.60 -10.35
C ASP A 127 -8.64 3.86 -9.50
N CYS A 128 -7.87 2.79 -9.26
CA CYS A 128 -6.72 2.81 -8.38
C CYS A 128 -5.43 2.47 -9.13
N ALA A 129 -4.35 3.12 -8.71
CA ALA A 129 -2.98 2.73 -8.99
C ALA A 129 -2.39 2.10 -7.73
N ILE A 130 -1.91 0.86 -7.81
CA ILE A 130 -1.43 0.07 -6.68
C ILE A 130 -0.01 -0.43 -6.97
N ALA A 131 0.92 -0.17 -6.06
CA ALA A 131 2.19 -0.89 -6.02
C ALA A 131 2.04 -2.14 -5.13
N THR A 132 2.56 -3.28 -5.60
CA THR A 132 2.52 -4.55 -4.87
C THR A 132 3.94 -5.01 -4.57
N LEU A 133 4.22 -5.33 -3.32
CA LEU A 133 5.54 -5.78 -2.86
C LEU A 133 5.39 -7.14 -2.17
N THR A 134 5.85 -8.21 -2.83
CA THR A 134 5.86 -9.54 -2.19
C THR A 134 6.95 -9.63 -1.12
N PRO A 135 6.88 -10.59 -0.18
CA PRO A 135 7.95 -10.80 0.79
C PRO A 135 9.32 -11.04 0.14
N GLU A 136 9.35 -11.73 -0.99
CA GLU A 136 10.57 -12.03 -1.74
C GLU A 136 11.15 -10.75 -2.39
N GLN A 137 10.31 -9.93 -3.00
CA GLN A 137 10.70 -8.63 -3.56
C GLN A 137 11.20 -7.70 -2.45
N PHE A 138 10.52 -7.68 -1.30
CA PHE A 138 10.96 -6.92 -0.13
C PHE A 138 12.32 -7.39 0.37
N SER A 139 12.55 -8.71 0.48
CA SER A 139 13.84 -9.25 0.91
C SER A 139 14.96 -8.78 -0.01
N ALA A 140 14.79 -8.94 -1.32
CA ALA A 140 15.77 -8.48 -2.31
C ALA A 140 16.03 -6.97 -2.24
N PHE A 141 14.99 -6.17 -2.07
CA PHE A 141 15.07 -4.72 -1.87
C PHE A 141 15.87 -4.37 -0.60
N ALA A 142 15.55 -5.02 0.52
CA ALA A 142 16.20 -4.78 1.81
C ALA A 142 17.66 -5.22 1.83
N ASP A 143 17.99 -6.33 1.16
CA ASP A 143 19.38 -6.79 1.01
C ASP A 143 20.22 -5.79 0.21
N ALA A 144 19.64 -5.21 -0.85
CA ALA A 144 20.30 -4.19 -1.66
C ALA A 144 20.32 -2.80 -0.97
N ASN A 145 19.35 -2.50 -0.11
CA ASN A 145 19.17 -1.22 0.55
C ASN A 145 18.82 -1.37 2.05
N PRO A 146 19.77 -1.84 2.91
CA PRO A 146 19.44 -2.23 4.29
C PRO A 146 18.82 -1.11 5.14
N GLY A 147 19.24 0.14 4.93
CA GLY A 147 18.68 1.31 5.61
C GLY A 147 17.22 1.55 5.24
N LEU A 148 16.91 1.51 3.95
CA LEU A 148 15.53 1.71 3.44
C LEU A 148 14.62 0.55 3.85
N GLY A 149 15.13 -0.71 3.81
CA GLY A 149 14.40 -1.89 4.27
C GLY A 149 14.01 -1.78 5.74
N ARG A 150 14.96 -1.38 6.61
CA ARG A 150 14.70 -1.15 8.04
C ARG A 150 13.65 -0.04 8.25
N ASP A 151 13.78 1.07 7.56
CA ASP A 151 12.88 2.22 7.71
C ASP A 151 11.45 1.85 7.27
N LEU A 152 11.32 1.09 6.16
CA LEU A 152 10.02 0.58 5.70
C LEU A 152 9.40 -0.36 6.74
N LEU A 153 10.15 -1.32 7.31
CA LEU A 153 9.64 -2.21 8.36
C LEU A 153 9.16 -1.45 9.59
N LEU A 154 9.90 -0.43 10.03
CA LEU A 154 9.50 0.41 11.17
C LEU A 154 8.22 1.19 10.87
N ALA A 155 8.07 1.74 9.65
CA ALA A 155 6.86 2.44 9.24
C ALA A 155 5.65 1.49 9.19
N LEU A 156 5.81 0.30 8.64
CA LEU A 156 4.75 -0.73 8.61
C LEU A 156 4.38 -1.21 10.01
N GLY A 157 5.37 -1.44 10.88
CA GLY A 157 5.15 -1.81 12.28
C GLY A 157 4.38 -0.73 13.04
N ARG A 158 4.67 0.56 12.80
CA ARG A 158 3.92 1.69 13.35
C ARG A 158 2.45 1.64 12.89
N ILE A 159 2.19 1.40 11.62
CA ILE A 159 0.82 1.30 11.08
C ILE A 159 0.06 0.16 11.77
N LEU A 160 0.65 -1.03 11.87
CA LEU A 160 0.06 -2.18 12.57
C LEU A 160 -0.26 -1.86 14.03
N ALA A 161 0.66 -1.23 14.75
CA ALA A 161 0.46 -0.83 16.15
C ALA A 161 -0.72 0.14 16.30
N ILE A 162 -0.86 1.12 15.38
CA ILE A 162 -1.97 2.07 15.39
C ILE A 162 -3.29 1.35 15.11
N ARG A 163 -3.33 0.46 14.11
CA ARG A 163 -4.52 -0.33 13.76
C ARG A 163 -4.94 -1.25 14.91
N LEU A 164 -3.99 -1.90 15.55
CA LEU A 164 -4.25 -2.75 16.73
C LEU A 164 -4.88 -1.95 17.87
N ARG A 165 -4.33 -0.78 18.22
CA ARG A 165 -4.90 0.10 19.26
C ARG A 165 -6.33 0.51 18.95
N ARG A 166 -6.64 0.86 17.69
CA ARG A 166 -8.00 1.22 17.26
C ARG A 166 -8.98 0.05 17.38
N THR A 167 -8.53 -1.16 17.02
CA THR A 167 -9.34 -2.37 17.14
C THR A 167 -9.61 -2.69 18.60
N THR A 168 -8.59 -2.67 19.45
CA THR A 168 -8.73 -2.91 20.90
C THR A 168 -9.68 -1.91 21.54
N ALA A 169 -9.59 -0.63 21.21
CA ALA A 169 -10.49 0.40 21.74
C ALA A 169 -11.96 0.17 21.36
N LYS A 170 -12.22 -0.33 20.13
CA LYS A 170 -13.59 -0.67 19.68
C LYS A 170 -14.16 -1.93 20.34
N THR A 171 -13.31 -2.85 20.80
CA THR A 171 -13.75 -4.11 21.42
C THR A 171 -14.03 -3.95 22.91
N LEU A 172 -13.40 -2.97 23.57
CA LEU A 172 -13.50 -2.73 25.00
C LEU A 172 -14.49 -1.61 25.39
N GLY A 173 -15.05 -0.90 24.44
CA GLY A 173 -16.09 0.15 24.61
C GLY A 173 -17.42 -0.28 24.09
#